data_9389eed5f92332cb5c782c4c4c3261e2
#
_entry.id   9389eed5f92332cb5c782c4c4c3261e2
#
_cell.length_a   1.000
_cell.length_b   1.000
_cell.length_c   1.000
_cell.angle_alpha   90.00
_cell.angle_beta   90.00
_cell.angle_gamma   90.00
#
_symmetry.space_group_name_H-M   'P 1'
#
loop_
_entity.id
_entity.type
_entity.pdbx_description
1 polymer ?
#
loop_
_entity_poly.entity_id
_entity_poly.type
_entity_poly.pdbx_seq_one_letter_code
_entity_poly.pdbx_strand_id
1 'polypeptide(L)'
;CLVGSEMCIRDRSSGKKVESRQQEVSEFSRSLKLLAKELDVPVIALSQLNRGSEQRTDKRPMVSDLRESGSIEQDADMVILLHREDMYNPDSERVGEADMIIAKHRGGPTRTIPLAFSGKYSRFNNMANEAPPQY
;
A
#
# COMPACT_ATOMS: atom_id res chain seq x y z
N CYS A 1 3.59 -0.04 17.19
CA CYS A 1 4.80 0.63 16.75
C CYS A 1 5.45 -0.18 15.64
N LEU A 2 5.22 0.18 14.37
CA LEU A 2 5.93 -0.52 13.31
C LEU A 2 6.21 0.43 12.16
N VAL A 3 7.28 1.15 12.30
CA VAL A 3 8.03 1.66 11.16
C VAL A 3 9.01 0.55 10.78
N GLY A 4 8.59 -0.37 9.91
CA GLY A 4 9.49 -1.30 9.28
C GLY A 4 10.29 -0.57 8.22
N SER A 5 11.46 -0.05 8.55
CA SER A 5 12.43 0.30 7.52
C SER A 5 12.82 -0.96 6.76
N GLU A 6 13.17 -0.86 5.50
CA GLU A 6 13.68 -1.99 4.70
C GLU A 6 14.82 -2.78 5.40
N MET A 7 15.47 -2.13 6.34
CA MET A 7 16.55 -2.69 7.17
C MET A 7 16.05 -3.79 8.13
N CYS A 8 14.82 -3.66 8.69
CA CYS A 8 14.27 -4.68 9.59
C CYS A 8 13.87 -5.98 8.89
N ILE A 9 13.54 -5.91 7.61
CA ILE A 9 13.19 -7.08 6.78
C ILE A 9 14.46 -7.84 6.38
N ARG A 10 15.54 -7.11 6.12
CA ARG A 10 16.81 -7.69 5.67
C ARG A 10 17.49 -8.55 6.75
N ASP A 11 17.30 -8.22 8.03
CA ASP A 11 17.97 -8.91 9.15
C ASP A 11 17.23 -10.16 9.63
N ARG A 12 16.04 -10.44 9.13
CA ARG A 12 15.24 -11.61 9.51
C ARG A 12 15.14 -12.71 8.46
N SER A 13 15.92 -12.62 7.38
CA SER A 13 16.01 -13.72 6.44
C SER A 13 16.62 -14.93 7.18
N SER A 14 15.83 -15.97 7.37
CA SER A 14 16.30 -17.26 7.84
C SER A 14 17.48 -17.67 6.96
N GLY A 15 18.63 -18.02 7.53
CA GLY A 15 19.93 -18.25 6.90
C GLY A 15 20.00 -19.27 5.75
N LYS A 16 18.93 -19.47 5.01
CA LYS A 16 18.86 -20.14 3.73
C LYS A 16 19.16 -19.11 2.63
N LYS A 17 20.15 -19.39 1.78
CA LYS A 17 20.39 -18.66 0.55
C LYS A 17 19.09 -18.64 -0.26
N VAL A 18 18.37 -17.53 -0.23
CA VAL A 18 17.20 -17.32 -1.08
C VAL A 18 17.72 -16.91 -2.46
N GLU A 19 17.39 -17.69 -3.47
CA GLU A 19 17.93 -17.52 -4.82
C GLU A 19 17.44 -16.25 -5.53
N SER A 20 16.36 -15.64 -5.05
CA SER A 20 15.85 -14.38 -5.59
C SER A 20 15.09 -13.58 -4.54
N ARG A 21 15.14 -12.25 -4.67
CA ARG A 21 14.39 -11.32 -3.82
C ARG A 21 12.87 -11.55 -3.89
N GLN A 22 12.39 -12.06 -5.01
CA GLN A 22 10.99 -12.43 -5.19
C GLN A 22 10.56 -13.57 -4.27
N GLN A 23 11.44 -14.55 -4.04
CA GLN A 23 11.18 -15.66 -3.13
C GLN A 23 11.17 -15.19 -1.67
N GLU A 24 12.09 -14.28 -1.30
CA GLU A 24 12.11 -13.67 0.04
C GLU A 24 10.80 -12.95 0.35
N VAL A 25 10.33 -12.12 -0.58
CA VAL A 25 9.08 -11.37 -0.42
C VAL A 25 7.88 -12.32 -0.32
N SER A 26 7.87 -13.38 -1.11
CA SER A 26 6.82 -14.41 -1.09
C SER A 26 6.77 -15.15 0.25
N GLU A 27 7.93 -15.59 0.73
CA GLU A 27 8.04 -16.28 2.03
C GLU A 27 7.62 -15.36 3.18
N PHE A 28 8.03 -14.10 3.11
CA PHE A 28 7.69 -13.10 4.12
C PHE A 28 6.19 -12.77 4.13
N SER A 29 5.58 -12.58 2.96
CA SER A 29 4.14 -12.33 2.82
C SER A 29 3.32 -13.47 3.43
N ARG A 30 3.69 -14.71 3.09
CA ARG A 30 3.05 -15.90 3.65
C ARG A 30 3.21 -16.01 5.16
N SER A 31 4.41 -15.72 5.68
CA SER A 31 4.70 -15.75 7.10
C SER A 31 3.87 -14.72 7.88
N LEU A 32 3.73 -13.50 7.35
CA LEU A 32 2.86 -12.48 7.95
C LEU A 32 1.39 -12.91 7.97
N LYS A 33 0.91 -13.55 6.92
CA LYS A 33 -0.45 -14.07 6.86
C LYS A 33 -0.70 -15.16 7.92
N LEU A 34 0.25 -16.07 8.09
CA LEU A 34 0.19 -17.12 9.12
C LEU A 34 0.22 -16.52 10.52
N LEU A 35 1.11 -15.56 10.75
CA LEU A 35 1.22 -14.86 12.03
C LEU A 35 -0.07 -14.13 12.41
N ALA A 36 -0.67 -13.42 11.46
CA ALA A 36 -1.95 -12.73 11.65
C ALA A 36 -3.05 -13.71 12.08
N LYS A 37 -3.08 -14.89 11.43
CA LYS A 37 -4.04 -15.95 11.73
C LYS A 37 -3.78 -16.62 13.08
N GLU A 38 -2.52 -16.88 13.41
CA GLU A 38 -2.11 -17.55 14.67
C GLU A 38 -2.40 -16.68 15.90
N LEU A 39 -2.13 -15.37 15.77
CA LEU A 39 -2.34 -14.41 16.87
C LEU A 39 -3.74 -13.78 16.88
N ASP A 40 -4.57 -14.08 15.87
CA ASP A 40 -5.90 -13.48 15.67
C ASP A 40 -5.87 -11.94 15.71
N VAL A 41 -4.89 -11.34 15.01
CA VAL A 41 -4.70 -9.90 14.94
C VAL A 41 -4.59 -9.41 13.49
N PRO A 42 -5.04 -8.19 13.19
CA PRO A 42 -4.78 -7.59 11.90
C PRO A 42 -3.29 -7.22 11.76
N VAL A 43 -2.70 -7.56 10.62
CA VAL A 43 -1.32 -7.17 10.27
C VAL A 43 -1.37 -6.19 9.11
N ILE A 44 -0.78 -5.02 9.29
CA ILE A 44 -0.63 -3.99 8.26
C ILE A 44 0.83 -3.92 7.88
N ALA A 45 1.13 -4.26 6.62
CA ALA A 45 2.46 -4.16 6.04
C ALA A 45 2.54 -2.96 5.09
N LEU A 46 3.60 -2.17 5.23
CA LEU A 46 3.90 -1.05 4.33
C LEU A 46 4.89 -1.53 3.27
N SER A 47 4.59 -1.25 2.02
CA SER A 47 5.44 -1.60 0.89
C SER A 47 5.64 -0.40 -0.02
N GLN A 48 6.87 -0.23 -0.48
CA GLN A 48 7.19 0.77 -1.49
C GLN A 48 6.84 0.25 -2.88
N LEU A 49 6.26 1.12 -3.71
CA LEU A 49 5.96 0.80 -5.09
C LEU A 49 7.22 0.83 -5.97
N ASN A 50 7.16 0.10 -7.07
CA ASN A 50 8.14 0.16 -8.13
C ASN A 50 8.08 1.54 -8.82
N ARG A 51 9.23 2.09 -9.19
CA ARG A 51 9.33 3.37 -9.91
C ARG A 51 8.76 3.33 -11.34
N GLY A 52 8.37 2.16 -11.84
CA GLY A 52 7.74 2.01 -13.14
C GLY A 52 6.45 2.80 -13.32
N SER A 53 5.70 3.04 -12.23
CA SER A 53 4.51 3.90 -12.25
C SER A 53 4.83 5.36 -12.61
N GLU A 54 6.01 5.86 -12.23
CA GLU A 54 6.44 7.23 -12.50
C GLU A 54 6.75 7.48 -13.99
N GLN A 55 7.05 6.42 -14.75
CA GLN A 55 7.39 6.49 -16.18
C GLN A 55 6.15 6.44 -17.09
N ARG A 56 5.00 6.09 -16.54
CA ARG A 56 3.75 6.07 -17.30
C ARG A 56 3.15 7.46 -17.44
N THR A 57 2.38 7.66 -18.51
CA THR A 57 1.61 8.90 -18.72
C THR A 57 0.60 9.08 -17.59
N ASP A 58 -0.10 8.02 -17.22
CA ASP A 58 -0.92 7.94 -16.01
C ASP A 58 -0.06 7.39 -14.88
N LYS A 59 0.36 8.27 -13.97
CA LYS A 59 1.19 7.95 -12.80
C LYS A 59 0.39 7.31 -11.66
N ARG A 60 -0.88 6.98 -11.90
CA ARG A 60 -1.75 6.35 -10.93
C ARG A 60 -1.23 4.95 -10.58
N PRO A 61 -1.03 4.62 -9.30
CA PRO A 61 -0.49 3.34 -8.90
C PRO A 61 -1.48 2.19 -9.17
N MET A 62 -0.93 1.04 -9.53
CA MET A 62 -1.65 -0.21 -9.72
C MET A 62 -1.08 -1.30 -8.82
N VAL A 63 -1.83 -2.37 -8.60
CA VAL A 63 -1.35 -3.53 -7.81
C VAL A 63 -0.08 -4.13 -8.42
N SER A 64 0.03 -4.15 -9.73
CA SER A 64 1.23 -4.61 -10.46
C SER A 64 2.50 -3.79 -10.18
N ASP A 65 2.36 -2.58 -9.61
CA ASP A 65 3.50 -1.74 -9.23
C ASP A 65 4.07 -2.10 -7.86
N LEU A 66 3.38 -2.96 -7.11
CA LEU A 66 3.97 -3.59 -5.93
C LEU A 66 5.19 -4.39 -6.38
N ARG A 67 6.34 -4.08 -5.83
CA ARG A 67 7.61 -4.72 -6.20
C ARG A 67 7.53 -6.22 -5.91
N GLU A 68 7.74 -7.05 -6.95
CA GLU A 68 7.71 -8.52 -6.84
C GLU A 68 6.36 -9.11 -6.37
N SER A 69 5.28 -8.55 -6.87
CA SER A 69 3.96 -8.45 -6.29
C SER A 69 3.05 -9.67 -6.38
N GLY A 70 3.35 -10.68 -7.16
CA GLY A 70 2.41 -11.78 -7.39
C GLY A 70 1.97 -12.48 -6.11
N SER A 71 2.88 -12.69 -5.18
CA SER A 71 2.60 -13.32 -3.88
C SER A 71 1.91 -12.37 -2.90
N ILE A 72 2.37 -11.11 -2.80
CA ILE A 72 1.73 -10.11 -1.92
C ILE A 72 0.29 -9.90 -2.35
N GLU A 73 0.05 -9.79 -3.65
CA GLU A 73 -1.30 -9.65 -4.19
C GLU A 73 -2.18 -10.86 -3.83
N GLN A 74 -1.65 -12.07 -3.89
CA GLN A 74 -2.41 -13.28 -3.55
C GLN A 74 -2.68 -13.39 -2.06
N ASP A 75 -1.70 -13.14 -1.21
CA ASP A 75 -1.75 -13.35 0.23
C ASP A 75 -2.54 -12.26 0.97
N ALA A 76 -2.47 -11.01 0.52
CA ALA A 76 -3.16 -9.90 1.16
C ALA A 76 -4.69 -10.01 1.02
N ASP A 77 -5.42 -9.76 2.11
CA ASP A 77 -6.89 -9.66 2.09
C ASP A 77 -7.36 -8.31 1.57
N MET A 78 -6.56 -7.27 1.78
CA MET A 78 -6.79 -5.93 1.29
C MET A 78 -5.49 -5.31 0.80
N VAL A 79 -5.55 -4.62 -0.34
CA VAL A 79 -4.45 -3.80 -0.87
C VAL A 79 -4.94 -2.38 -1.03
N ILE A 80 -4.26 -1.47 -0.34
CA ILE A 80 -4.54 -0.03 -0.39
C ILE A 80 -3.35 0.67 -1.02
N LEU A 81 -3.59 1.42 -2.08
CA LEU A 81 -2.60 2.24 -2.75
C LEU A 81 -2.89 3.72 -2.45
N LEU A 82 -1.86 4.49 -2.20
CA LEU A 82 -1.97 5.92 -1.98
C LEU A 82 -1.41 6.66 -3.19
N HIS A 83 -2.18 7.61 -3.71
CA HIS A 83 -1.79 8.45 -4.84
C HIS A 83 -2.02 9.92 -4.51
N ARG A 84 -1.04 10.75 -4.86
CA ARG A 84 -1.11 12.21 -4.77
C ARG A 84 -0.67 12.79 -6.09
N GLU A 85 -1.58 13.48 -6.74
CA GLU A 85 -1.32 14.10 -8.04
C GLU A 85 -0.36 15.29 -7.93
N ASP A 86 -0.47 16.07 -6.87
CA ASP A 86 0.38 17.23 -6.58
C ASP A 86 1.88 16.91 -6.45
N MET A 87 2.22 15.67 -6.18
CA MET A 87 3.62 15.18 -6.15
C MET A 87 4.27 15.18 -7.55
N TYR A 88 3.47 15.04 -8.59
CA TYR A 88 3.92 14.91 -9.97
C TYR A 88 3.57 16.12 -10.82
N ASN A 89 2.54 16.85 -10.44
CA ASN A 89 2.06 18.05 -11.11
C ASN A 89 1.75 19.13 -10.06
N PRO A 90 2.69 20.05 -9.80
CA PRO A 90 2.49 21.13 -8.82
C PRO A 90 1.37 22.09 -9.21
N ASP A 91 1.03 22.17 -10.49
CA ASP A 91 -0.04 23.02 -11.03
C ASP A 91 -1.40 22.30 -11.12
N SER A 92 -1.51 21.12 -10.51
CA SER A 92 -2.77 20.38 -10.44
C SER A 92 -3.83 21.17 -9.68
N GLU A 93 -5.08 21.11 -10.14
CA GLU A 93 -6.22 21.66 -9.41
C GLU A 93 -6.50 20.91 -8.09
N ARG A 94 -5.88 19.74 -7.90
CA ARG A 94 -6.06 18.85 -6.74
C ARG A 94 -4.93 18.94 -5.72
N VAL A 95 -4.35 20.13 -5.56
CA VAL A 95 -3.31 20.36 -4.52
C VAL A 95 -3.88 20.14 -3.13
N GLY A 96 -3.18 19.33 -2.32
CA GLY A 96 -3.63 18.97 -0.98
C GLY A 96 -4.70 17.86 -0.93
N GLU A 97 -4.95 17.20 -2.05
CA GLU A 97 -5.77 16.01 -2.12
C GLU A 97 -4.92 14.73 -2.29
N ALA A 98 -5.46 13.63 -1.84
CA ALA A 98 -4.90 12.31 -2.05
C ALA A 98 -6.00 11.30 -2.34
N ASP A 99 -5.71 10.32 -3.18
CA ASP A 99 -6.60 9.21 -3.44
C ASP A 99 -6.14 7.99 -2.64
N MET A 100 -7.02 7.48 -1.79
CA MET A 100 -6.87 6.16 -1.18
C MET A 100 -7.59 5.14 -2.07
N ILE A 101 -6.82 4.33 -2.79
CA ILE A 101 -7.34 3.38 -3.78
C ILE A 101 -7.36 1.99 -3.13
N ILE A 102 -8.56 1.49 -2.84
CA ILE A 102 -8.75 0.11 -2.41
C ILE A 102 -8.70 -0.76 -3.66
N ALA A 103 -7.51 -1.22 -4.01
CA ALA A 103 -7.24 -1.94 -5.25
C ALA A 103 -7.61 -3.43 -5.17
N LYS A 104 -7.57 -3.99 -3.96
CA LYS A 104 -8.05 -5.34 -3.66
C LYS A 104 -8.78 -5.32 -2.32
N HIS A 105 -9.91 -6.02 -2.26
CA HIS A 105 -10.65 -6.24 -1.03
C HIS A 105 -11.37 -7.60 -1.10
N ARG A 106 -10.99 -8.54 -0.24
CA ARG A 106 -11.52 -9.92 -0.27
C ARG A 106 -12.99 -10.01 0.13
N GLY A 107 -13.43 -9.17 1.05
CA GLY A 107 -14.79 -9.17 1.60
C GLY A 107 -15.66 -7.99 1.17
N GLY A 108 -15.20 -7.14 0.24
CA GLY A 108 -15.93 -5.94 -0.16
C GLY A 108 -15.54 -5.40 -1.53
N PRO A 109 -16.17 -4.31 -1.96
CA PRO A 109 -15.90 -3.68 -3.25
C PRO A 109 -14.55 -2.95 -3.26
N THR A 110 -13.95 -2.89 -4.43
CA THR A 110 -12.82 -2.00 -4.71
C THR A 110 -13.35 -0.60 -4.99
N ARG A 111 -12.70 0.44 -4.47
CA ARG A 111 -13.10 1.83 -4.68
C ARG A 111 -11.93 2.79 -4.45
N THR A 112 -12.09 4.01 -4.96
CA THR A 112 -11.21 5.13 -4.64
C THR A 112 -11.92 6.08 -3.70
N ILE A 113 -11.21 6.48 -2.64
CA ILE A 113 -11.71 7.40 -1.62
C ILE A 113 -10.83 8.65 -1.68
N PRO A 114 -11.36 9.82 -2.06
CA PRO A 114 -10.61 11.07 -2.01
C PRO A 114 -10.44 11.51 -0.55
N LEU A 115 -9.25 11.97 -0.21
CA LEU A 115 -8.87 12.45 1.12
C LEU A 115 -8.21 13.82 1.01
N ALA A 116 -8.39 14.66 2.02
CA ALA A 116 -7.57 15.85 2.18
C ALA A 116 -6.22 15.49 2.83
N PHE A 117 -5.13 15.97 2.24
CA PHE A 117 -3.78 15.74 2.74
C PHE A 117 -3.16 17.05 3.24
N SER A 118 -2.77 17.08 4.50
CA SER A 118 -2.02 18.17 5.10
C SER A 118 -0.54 17.83 5.17
N GLY A 119 0.26 18.36 4.23
CA GLY A 119 1.68 18.08 4.12
C GLY A 119 2.47 18.53 5.37
N LYS A 120 2.09 19.65 6.00
CA LYS A 120 2.72 20.18 7.21
C LYS A 120 2.70 19.17 8.38
N TYR A 121 1.65 18.36 8.45
CA TYR A 121 1.44 17.40 9.54
C TYR A 121 1.54 15.94 9.09
N SER A 122 1.82 15.70 7.80
CA SER A 122 1.78 14.36 7.18
C SER A 122 0.49 13.59 7.52
N ARG A 123 -0.65 14.30 7.45
CA ARG A 123 -1.93 13.80 7.93
C ARG A 123 -2.97 13.76 6.82
N PHE A 124 -3.73 12.67 6.79
CA PHE A 124 -4.92 12.52 5.95
C PHE A 124 -6.17 12.83 6.78
N ASN A 125 -7.11 13.52 6.17
CA ASN A 125 -8.42 13.84 6.75
C ASN A 125 -9.51 13.52 5.72
N ASN A 126 -10.74 13.34 6.20
CA ASN A 126 -11.87 13.20 5.30
C ASN A 126 -12.11 14.52 4.55
N MET A 127 -12.59 14.42 3.31
CA MET A 127 -13.06 15.59 2.56
C MET A 127 -14.31 16.17 3.24
N ALA A 128 -14.38 17.50 3.35
CA ALA A 128 -15.43 18.19 4.08
C ALA A 128 -16.86 18.03 3.49
N ASN A 129 -16.99 17.44 2.30
CA ASN A 129 -18.23 17.34 1.54
C ASN A 129 -18.82 15.93 1.40
N GLU A 130 -18.27 14.91 2.06
CA GLU A 130 -18.96 13.63 2.12
C GLU A 130 -20.02 13.66 3.23
N ALA A 131 -21.30 13.73 2.82
CA ALA A 131 -22.38 13.41 3.73
C ALA A 131 -22.15 12.03 4.35
N PRO A 132 -22.39 11.84 5.66
CA PRO A 132 -22.20 10.54 6.28
C PRO A 132 -23.01 9.49 5.54
N PRO A 133 -22.47 8.28 5.35
CA PRO A 133 -23.20 7.21 4.69
C PRO A 133 -24.49 6.96 5.46
N GLN A 134 -25.61 7.08 4.78
CA GLN A 134 -26.91 6.67 5.31
C GLN A 134 -26.91 5.15 5.31
N TYR A 135 -26.92 4.58 6.51
CA TYR A 135 -27.10 3.14 6.73
C TYR A 135 -28.57 2.79 6.68
#